data_9c073222c87db155e220b58c869e465b
#
_entry.id   9c073222c87db155e220b58c869e465b
#
_cell.length_a   1.000
_cell.length_b   1.000
_cell.length_c   1.000
_cell.angle_alpha   90.00
_cell.angle_beta   90.00
_cell.angle_gamma   90.00
#
_symmetry.space_group_name_H-M   'P 1'
#
loop_
_entity.id
_entity.type
_entity.pdbx_description
1 polymer ?
#
loop_
_entity_poly.entity_id
_entity_poly.type
_entity_poly.pdbx_seq_one_letter_code
_entity_poly.pdbx_strand_id
1 'polypeptide(L)'
;QKTRDIVLRVVFALAQGDKTRLWEIANTSIAYRRKTQPQGVRSPGCTFRNLSAAQSLVSSVPKGTTSAGFLLDHAGAKNFRVGDAEISSVHANFIINRGKATASDVVQLIDRAKEQVKSQFGVTLEEEIVRLGEF
;
A
#
# COMPACT_ATOMS: atom_id res chain seq x y z
N GLN A 1 17.09 -7.77 6.60
CA GLN A 1 18.57 -7.67 6.51
C GLN A 1 18.89 -6.37 5.81
N LYS A 2 19.52 -5.41 6.50
CA LYS A 2 19.94 -4.14 5.89
C LYS A 2 21.28 -4.40 5.20
N THR A 3 21.24 -4.76 3.91
CA THR A 3 22.43 -4.76 3.08
C THR A 3 22.68 -3.32 2.58
N ARG A 4 23.95 -2.94 2.43
CA ARG A 4 24.37 -1.69 1.77
C ARG A 4 24.58 -1.88 0.28
N ASP A 5 24.10 -3.00 -0.27
CA ASP A 5 24.34 -3.39 -1.64
C ASP A 5 23.43 -2.61 -2.58
N ILE A 6 23.99 -2.19 -3.69
CA ILE A 6 23.26 -1.59 -4.81
C ILE A 6 23.12 -2.68 -5.88
N VAL A 7 21.89 -3.07 -6.18
CA VAL A 7 21.62 -4.07 -7.21
C VAL A 7 21.79 -3.42 -8.58
N LEU A 8 22.83 -3.81 -9.32
CA LEU A 8 23.12 -3.29 -10.66
C LEU A 8 22.53 -4.15 -11.78
N ARG A 9 22.32 -5.43 -11.52
CA ARG A 9 21.83 -6.39 -12.54
C ARG A 9 21.10 -7.54 -11.87
N VAL A 10 19.99 -7.96 -12.51
CA VAL A 10 19.25 -9.16 -12.14
C VAL A 10 19.13 -10.06 -13.37
N VAL A 11 19.35 -11.36 -13.19
CA VAL A 11 19.17 -12.37 -14.24
C VAL A 11 18.09 -13.35 -13.78
N PHE A 12 17.05 -13.52 -14.60
CA PHE A 12 15.97 -14.48 -14.34
C PHE A 12 16.18 -15.73 -15.20
N ALA A 13 16.14 -16.90 -14.57
CA ALA A 13 16.03 -18.17 -15.28
C ALA A 13 14.54 -18.39 -15.59
N LEU A 14 14.19 -18.55 -16.84
CA LEU A 14 12.82 -18.75 -17.29
C LEU A 14 12.67 -20.15 -17.90
N ALA A 15 11.49 -20.76 -17.68
CA ALA A 15 11.09 -21.96 -18.35
C ALA A 15 10.13 -21.63 -19.50
N GLN A 16 10.10 -22.49 -20.54
CA GLN A 16 9.09 -22.38 -21.60
C GLN A 16 7.70 -22.69 -21.02
N GLY A 17 6.70 -21.93 -21.50
CA GLY A 17 5.30 -22.12 -21.12
C GLY A 17 4.37 -21.89 -22.30
N ASP A 18 3.12 -22.28 -22.15
CA ASP A 18 2.07 -22.01 -23.12
C ASP A 18 1.81 -20.50 -23.23
N LYS A 19 2.08 -19.93 -24.40
CA LYS A 19 1.98 -18.49 -24.66
C LYS A 19 0.54 -17.99 -24.46
N THR A 20 -0.46 -18.73 -24.92
CA THR A 20 -1.86 -18.31 -24.85
C THR A 20 -2.31 -18.23 -23.39
N ARG A 21 -2.05 -19.27 -22.62
CA ARG A 21 -2.35 -19.35 -21.19
C ARG A 21 -1.63 -18.26 -20.38
N LEU A 22 -0.36 -17.98 -20.68
CA LEU A 22 0.40 -16.93 -20.02
C LEU A 22 -0.17 -15.54 -20.29
N TRP A 23 -0.62 -15.28 -21.52
CA TRP A 23 -1.28 -14.02 -21.87
C TRP A 23 -2.65 -13.88 -21.21
N GLU A 24 -3.44 -14.93 -21.10
CA GLU A 24 -4.72 -14.92 -20.36
C GLU A 24 -4.50 -14.56 -18.90
N ILE A 25 -3.53 -15.20 -18.22
CA ILE A 25 -3.18 -14.92 -16.83
C ILE A 25 -2.71 -13.45 -16.67
N ALA A 26 -1.84 -12.99 -17.56
CA ALA A 26 -1.34 -11.62 -17.52
C ALA A 26 -2.47 -10.60 -17.72
N ASN A 27 -3.32 -10.80 -18.71
CA ASN A 27 -4.45 -9.90 -18.99
C ASN A 27 -5.46 -9.87 -17.83
N THR A 28 -5.76 -11.02 -17.23
CA THR A 28 -6.63 -11.12 -16.06
C THR A 28 -6.04 -10.35 -14.88
N SER A 29 -4.74 -10.52 -14.62
CA SER A 29 -4.04 -9.79 -13.55
C SER A 29 -4.01 -8.28 -13.80
N ILE A 30 -3.78 -7.85 -15.04
CA ILE A 30 -3.80 -6.43 -15.42
C ILE A 30 -5.21 -5.85 -15.25
N ALA A 31 -6.24 -6.56 -15.70
CA ALA A 31 -7.64 -6.14 -15.55
C ALA A 31 -8.03 -5.99 -14.07
N TYR A 32 -7.64 -6.95 -13.24
CA TYR A 32 -7.83 -6.90 -11.79
C TYR A 32 -7.17 -5.67 -11.16
N ARG A 33 -5.88 -5.43 -11.49
CA ARG A 33 -5.14 -4.27 -10.97
C ARG A 33 -5.76 -2.94 -11.41
N ARG A 34 -6.19 -2.83 -12.67
CA ARG A 34 -6.88 -1.64 -13.18
C ARG A 34 -8.16 -1.33 -12.42
N LYS A 35 -8.88 -2.37 -12.00
CA LYS A 35 -10.13 -2.23 -11.23
C LYS A 35 -9.89 -1.89 -9.75
N THR A 36 -8.81 -2.40 -9.15
CA THR A 36 -8.61 -2.37 -7.70
C THR A 36 -7.55 -1.40 -7.22
N GLN A 37 -6.74 -0.83 -8.12
CA GLN A 37 -5.66 0.10 -7.77
C GLN A 37 -5.80 1.42 -8.54
N PRO A 38 -5.39 2.55 -7.95
CA PRO A 38 -5.43 3.83 -8.65
C PRO A 38 -4.51 3.81 -9.88
N GLN A 39 -5.00 4.33 -11.01
CA GLN A 39 -4.28 4.35 -12.29
C GLN A 39 -3.95 5.79 -12.70
N GLY A 40 -2.82 5.96 -13.41
CA GLY A 40 -2.45 7.26 -13.98
C GLY A 40 -2.11 8.35 -12.95
N VAL A 41 -1.85 7.99 -11.71
CA VAL A 41 -1.53 8.91 -10.61
C VAL A 41 -0.12 8.69 -10.08
N ARG A 42 0.46 9.72 -9.47
CA ARG A 42 1.74 9.60 -8.76
C ARG A 42 1.49 9.00 -7.39
N SER A 43 2.04 7.80 -7.14
CA SER A 43 1.93 7.09 -5.87
C SER A 43 3.15 6.19 -5.67
N PRO A 44 3.63 6.01 -4.44
CA PRO A 44 4.70 5.07 -4.12
C PRO A 44 4.23 3.60 -4.10
N GLY A 45 2.95 3.33 -4.35
CA GLY A 45 2.35 1.99 -4.19
C GLY A 45 1.69 1.82 -2.82
N CYS A 46 1.72 0.59 -2.29
CA CYS A 46 1.20 0.33 -0.94
C CYS A 46 2.05 1.08 0.11
N THR A 47 1.37 1.84 0.95
CA THR A 47 2.01 2.65 1.99
C THR A 47 2.35 1.81 3.22
N PHE A 48 1.48 0.86 3.57
CA PHE A 48 1.61 0.04 4.76
C PHE A 48 1.70 -1.45 4.40
N ARG A 49 2.46 -2.18 5.20
CA ARG A 49 2.52 -3.65 5.17
C ARG A 49 1.20 -4.24 5.65
N ASN A 50 0.88 -5.41 5.16
CA ASN A 50 -0.19 -6.20 5.74
C ASN A 50 0.16 -6.61 7.18
N LEU A 51 -0.87 -6.83 7.99
CA LEU A 51 -0.72 -7.23 9.38
C LEU A 51 0.08 -8.53 9.51
N SER A 52 0.90 -8.61 10.55
CA SER A 52 1.47 -9.88 11.00
C SER A 52 0.39 -10.82 11.54
N ALA A 53 0.71 -12.11 11.63
CA ALA A 53 -0.20 -13.10 12.21
C ALA A 53 -0.63 -12.70 13.65
N ALA A 54 0.28 -12.18 14.46
CA ALA A 54 -0.03 -11.74 15.81
C ALA A 54 -1.01 -10.55 15.85
N GLN A 55 -0.81 -9.57 14.97
CA GLN A 55 -1.70 -8.40 14.87
C GLN A 55 -3.11 -8.78 14.39
N SER A 56 -3.22 -9.78 13.51
CA SER A 56 -4.52 -10.25 12.99
C SER A 56 -5.36 -11.01 14.04
N LEU A 57 -4.76 -11.39 15.17
CA LEU A 57 -5.44 -12.05 16.29
C LEU A 57 -6.00 -11.07 17.33
N VAL A 58 -5.74 -9.78 17.20
CA VAL A 58 -6.33 -8.76 18.08
C VAL A 58 -7.86 -8.79 17.91
N SER A 59 -8.58 -8.86 19.02
CA SER A 59 -10.04 -9.10 19.04
C SER A 59 -10.87 -8.07 18.27
N SER A 60 -10.37 -6.85 18.15
CA SER A 60 -11.01 -5.75 17.40
C SER A 60 -10.72 -5.79 15.90
N VAL A 61 -9.77 -6.63 15.45
CA VAL A 61 -9.51 -6.85 14.03
C VAL A 61 -10.50 -7.90 13.50
N PRO A 62 -11.20 -7.62 12.38
CA PRO A 62 -12.11 -8.59 11.78
C PRO A 62 -11.41 -9.91 11.45
N LYS A 63 -12.03 -11.02 11.87
CA LYS A 63 -11.44 -12.37 11.70
C LYS A 63 -11.06 -12.64 10.23
N GLY A 64 -9.87 -13.19 10.06
CA GLY A 64 -9.34 -13.59 8.75
C GLY A 64 -8.78 -12.49 7.89
N THR A 65 -8.74 -11.24 8.37
CA THR A 65 -8.09 -10.17 7.61
C THR A 65 -6.67 -9.88 8.09
N THR A 66 -5.75 -9.77 7.13
CA THR A 66 -4.41 -9.23 7.33
C THR A 66 -4.19 -7.95 6.51
N SER A 67 -5.19 -7.54 5.74
CA SER A 67 -5.07 -6.44 4.79
C SER A 67 -5.07 -5.07 5.48
N ALA A 68 -3.95 -4.36 5.42
CA ALA A 68 -3.88 -2.96 5.86
C ALA A 68 -4.87 -2.08 5.09
N GLY A 69 -5.03 -2.31 3.78
CA GLY A 69 -6.00 -1.57 2.96
C GLY A 69 -7.45 -1.77 3.41
N PHE A 70 -7.80 -2.98 3.84
CA PHE A 70 -9.12 -3.26 4.41
C PHE A 70 -9.36 -2.46 5.70
N LEU A 71 -8.39 -2.47 6.63
CA LEU A 71 -8.53 -1.73 7.89
C LEU A 71 -8.63 -0.22 7.68
N LEU A 72 -7.82 0.32 6.78
CA LEU A 72 -7.87 1.75 6.42
C LEU A 72 -9.22 2.15 5.81
N ASP A 73 -9.78 1.30 4.96
CA ASP A 73 -11.10 1.52 4.36
C ASP A 73 -12.19 1.53 5.43
N HIS A 74 -12.21 0.51 6.30
CA HIS A 74 -13.19 0.38 7.39
C HIS A 74 -12.99 1.42 8.50
N ALA A 75 -11.77 1.93 8.67
CA ALA A 75 -11.50 3.07 9.54
C ALA A 75 -11.94 4.42 8.95
N GLY A 76 -12.47 4.43 7.73
CA GLY A 76 -12.92 5.66 7.06
C GLY A 76 -11.77 6.54 6.59
N ALA A 77 -10.56 5.98 6.39
CA ALA A 77 -9.40 6.75 5.99
C ALA A 77 -9.40 7.16 4.50
N LYS A 78 -10.24 6.55 3.66
CA LYS A 78 -10.38 6.97 2.26
C LYS A 78 -10.69 8.47 2.17
N ASN A 79 -10.07 9.13 1.21
CA ASN A 79 -10.19 10.58 0.98
C ASN A 79 -9.61 11.46 2.10
N PHE A 80 -8.91 10.92 3.11
CA PHE A 80 -8.10 11.75 3.99
C PHE A 80 -7.08 12.52 3.14
N ARG A 81 -6.91 13.80 3.45
CA ARG A 81 -6.03 14.68 2.69
C ARG A 81 -5.23 15.59 3.62
N VAL A 82 -3.97 15.81 3.24
CA VAL A 82 -3.08 16.83 3.79
C VAL A 82 -2.37 17.48 2.62
N GLY A 83 -2.55 18.77 2.44
CA GLY A 83 -2.09 19.46 1.23
C GLY A 83 -2.60 18.78 -0.04
N ASP A 84 -1.69 18.39 -0.92
CA ASP A 84 -1.99 17.64 -2.14
C ASP A 84 -1.75 16.13 -2.02
N ALA A 85 -1.40 15.62 -0.83
CA ALA A 85 -1.37 14.20 -0.53
C ALA A 85 -2.78 13.72 -0.11
N GLU A 86 -3.25 12.61 -0.69
CA GLU A 86 -4.59 12.06 -0.46
C GLU A 86 -4.56 10.54 -0.39
N ILE A 87 -5.30 9.95 0.56
CA ILE A 87 -5.57 8.50 0.55
C ILE A 87 -6.57 8.20 -0.56
N SER A 88 -6.18 7.30 -1.46
CA SER A 88 -6.98 6.97 -2.64
C SER A 88 -8.37 6.44 -2.27
N SER A 89 -9.39 6.94 -2.95
CA SER A 89 -10.76 6.43 -2.87
C SER A 89 -10.91 5.02 -3.45
N VAL A 90 -10.01 4.62 -4.37
CA VAL A 90 -10.02 3.29 -5.00
C VAL A 90 -9.42 2.24 -4.08
N HIS A 91 -8.28 2.55 -3.43
CA HIS A 91 -7.58 1.61 -2.56
C HIS A 91 -6.93 2.36 -1.39
N ALA A 92 -7.44 2.16 -0.20
CA ALA A 92 -7.05 2.94 0.97
C ALA A 92 -5.57 2.77 1.40
N ASN A 93 -4.85 1.76 0.92
CA ASN A 93 -3.42 1.59 1.19
C ASN A 93 -2.52 2.37 0.21
N PHE A 94 -3.11 3.22 -0.66
CA PHE A 94 -2.36 4.04 -1.62
C PHE A 94 -2.51 5.52 -1.26
N ILE A 95 -1.39 6.19 -1.05
CA ILE A 95 -1.34 7.66 -1.02
C ILE A 95 -1.02 8.14 -2.42
N ILE A 96 -1.81 9.08 -2.91
CA ILE A 96 -1.68 9.70 -4.24
C ILE A 96 -1.31 11.18 -4.09
N ASN A 97 -0.45 11.66 -4.98
CA ASN A 97 -0.12 13.06 -5.11
C ASN A 97 -1.04 13.70 -6.15
N ARG A 98 -1.92 14.61 -5.72
CA ARG A 98 -2.86 15.34 -6.57
C ARG A 98 -2.22 16.51 -7.34
N GLY A 99 -0.96 16.83 -7.05
CA GLY A 99 -0.27 17.94 -7.73
C GLY A 99 1.10 18.21 -7.13
N LYS A 100 1.14 18.93 -6.02
CA LYS A 100 2.35 19.46 -5.38
C LYS A 100 2.53 18.96 -3.95
N ALA A 101 2.07 17.73 -3.63
CA ALA A 101 2.26 17.17 -2.30
C ALA A 101 3.74 17.16 -1.91
N THR A 102 4.03 17.66 -0.72
CA THR A 102 5.35 17.62 -0.11
C THR A 102 5.56 16.29 0.64
N ALA A 103 6.81 15.96 0.97
CA ALA A 103 7.11 14.82 1.81
C ALA A 103 6.47 14.97 3.21
N SER A 104 6.44 16.19 3.76
CA SER A 104 5.77 16.50 5.02
C SER A 104 4.26 16.22 4.96
N ASP A 105 3.58 16.56 3.86
CA ASP A 105 2.15 16.25 3.69
C ASP A 105 1.91 14.74 3.75
N VAL A 106 2.78 13.97 3.09
CA VAL A 106 2.69 12.51 3.08
C VAL A 106 2.93 11.93 4.48
N VAL A 107 3.93 12.43 5.21
CA VAL A 107 4.21 11.97 6.59
C VAL A 107 3.04 12.24 7.51
N GLN A 108 2.49 13.46 7.49
CA GLN A 108 1.32 13.81 8.31
C GLN A 108 0.11 12.95 7.95
N LEU A 109 -0.10 12.65 6.67
CA LEU A 109 -1.20 11.79 6.23
C LEU A 109 -1.02 10.34 6.70
N ILE A 110 0.22 9.83 6.68
CA ILE A 110 0.57 8.52 7.22
C ILE A 110 0.27 8.44 8.72
N ASP A 111 0.70 9.43 9.48
CA ASP A 111 0.51 9.45 10.93
C ASP A 111 -1.00 9.50 11.28
N ARG A 112 -1.76 10.35 10.58
CA ARG A 112 -3.22 10.41 10.73
C ARG A 112 -3.90 9.06 10.41
N ALA A 113 -3.46 8.38 9.35
CA ALA A 113 -4.00 7.08 8.97
C ALA A 113 -3.69 6.00 10.01
N LYS A 114 -2.47 6.00 10.58
CA LYS A 114 -2.07 5.10 11.68
C LYS A 114 -2.91 5.33 12.93
N GLU A 115 -3.10 6.59 13.32
CA GLU A 115 -3.91 6.94 14.49
C GLU A 115 -5.36 6.47 14.32
N GLN A 116 -5.94 6.68 13.14
CA GLN A 116 -7.30 6.27 12.85
C GLN A 116 -7.48 4.75 12.98
N VAL A 117 -6.57 3.96 12.38
CA VAL A 117 -6.62 2.49 12.48
C VAL A 117 -6.34 2.02 13.90
N LYS A 118 -5.38 2.62 14.60
CA LYS A 118 -5.06 2.30 15.99
C LYS A 118 -6.24 2.57 16.93
N SER A 119 -6.91 3.70 16.76
CA SER A 119 -8.10 4.06 17.56
C SER A 119 -9.23 3.07 17.39
N GLN A 120 -9.48 2.59 16.17
CA GLN A 120 -10.62 1.71 15.88
C GLN A 120 -10.30 0.22 16.09
N PHE A 121 -9.11 -0.22 15.75
CA PHE A 121 -8.74 -1.64 15.73
C PHE A 121 -7.65 -2.01 16.73
N GLY A 122 -7.08 -1.07 17.48
CA GLY A 122 -6.04 -1.31 18.47
C GLY A 122 -4.71 -1.77 17.90
N VAL A 123 -4.52 -1.76 16.56
CA VAL A 123 -3.28 -2.18 15.90
C VAL A 123 -2.56 -1.00 15.28
N THR A 124 -1.22 -1.03 15.31
CA THR A 124 -0.38 -0.02 14.67
C THR A 124 0.12 -0.56 13.35
N LEU A 125 -0.17 0.16 12.25
CA LEU A 125 0.30 -0.19 10.92
C LEU A 125 1.81 0.10 10.76
N GLU A 126 2.52 -0.80 10.09
CA GLU A 126 3.93 -0.63 9.73
C GLU A 126 4.05 -0.11 8.30
N GLU A 127 4.92 0.88 8.10
CA GLU A 127 5.19 1.42 6.77
C GLU A 127 5.91 0.39 5.90
N GLU A 128 5.50 0.26 4.65
CA GLU A 128 6.20 -0.50 3.62
C GLU A 128 7.14 0.40 2.82
N ILE A 129 6.77 1.67 2.66
CA ILE A 129 7.62 2.68 2.04
C ILE A 129 8.84 3.01 2.90
N VAL A 130 9.90 3.42 2.24
CA VAL A 130 11.16 3.85 2.91
C VAL A 130 11.29 5.35 2.74
N ARG A 131 11.48 6.04 3.85
CA ARG A 131 11.76 7.48 3.87
C ARG A 131 13.23 7.71 3.57
N LEU A 132 13.53 8.56 2.59
CA LEU A 132 14.89 8.94 2.20
C LEU A 132 15.04 10.45 2.28
N GLY A 133 16.08 10.91 2.98
CA GLY A 133 16.37 12.33 3.20
C GLY A 133 15.97 12.82 4.60
N GLU A 134 15.99 14.13 4.78
CA GLU A 134 15.54 14.82 5.99
C GLU A 134 14.15 15.42 5.73
N PHE A 135 13.22 15.27 6.68
CA PHE A 135 11.83 15.73 6.57
C PHE A 135 11.41 16.50 7.80
#